data_701ea7004c296cb30d0fac68d249bd73
#
_entry.id   701ea7004c296cb30d0fac68d249bd73
#
_cell.length_a   1.000
_cell.length_b   1.000
_cell.length_c   1.000
_cell.angle_alpha   90.00
_cell.angle_beta   90.00
_cell.angle_gamma   90.00
#
_symmetry.space_group_name_H-M   'P 1'
#
loop_
_entity.id
_entity.type
_entity.pdbx_description
1 polymer ?
#
loop_
_entity_poly.entity_id
_entity_poly.type
_entity_poly.pdbx_seq_one_letter_code
_entity_poly.pdbx_strand_id
1 'polypeptide(L)'
;MPTVEQNLFLWGKADGWKDDGDKWSEKWGGTELEWSTSIFPRIRQFIPVPTILEIAPGYGRWTQFLKGFCEQLIAVDVSPACVERCKERFAADPHVRCYVNDGKSLAMVEDRSIDFAFSFDSLVHVEADIIAAYLDQLGRKLKPGAFAFLHHSNLGAYSNSIWLPKAIGRQQPIGANGGPQMSRSLWLRRRMLSKLTDWGLVNTFDNRAESMSAKVLREACDAAGLECRAQELVNWNHGRSLIDCFSVVTPAGGQSRRPPRLLENPHLMDEAERARRTAELYHSARSRD
;
A
#
# COMPACT_ATOMS: atom_id res chain seq x y z
N MET A 1 -6.98 -13.82 -8.08
CA MET A 1 -5.97 -13.72 -7.01
C MET A 1 -4.68 -13.24 -7.65
N PRO A 2 -4.13 -12.10 -7.29
CA PRO A 2 -2.90 -11.60 -7.89
C PRO A 2 -1.71 -12.46 -7.40
N THR A 3 -1.14 -13.26 -8.29
CA THR A 3 0.11 -13.98 -8.06
C THR A 3 1.30 -13.04 -8.17
N VAL A 4 2.49 -13.47 -7.70
CA VAL A 4 3.76 -12.72 -7.91
C VAL A 4 3.98 -12.43 -9.39
N GLU A 5 3.73 -13.40 -10.29
CA GLU A 5 3.84 -13.22 -11.75
C GLU A 5 2.85 -12.19 -12.31
N GLN A 6 1.61 -12.18 -11.80
CA GLN A 6 0.62 -11.17 -12.19
C GLN A 6 1.00 -9.77 -11.69
N ASN A 7 1.53 -9.66 -10.49
CA ASN A 7 2.06 -8.41 -9.97
C ASN A 7 3.27 -7.93 -10.79
N LEU A 8 4.20 -8.81 -11.14
CA LEU A 8 5.30 -8.50 -12.04
C LEU A 8 4.82 -8.05 -13.43
N PHE A 9 3.78 -8.69 -13.98
CA PHE A 9 3.21 -8.30 -15.26
C PHE A 9 2.52 -6.93 -15.19
N LEU A 10 1.80 -6.64 -14.11
CA LEU A 10 1.05 -5.39 -13.94
C LEU A 10 1.98 -4.21 -13.61
N TRP A 11 2.94 -4.43 -12.73
CA TRP A 11 3.79 -3.37 -12.17
C TRP A 11 5.20 -3.32 -12.78
N GLY A 12 5.62 -4.34 -13.52
CA GLY A 12 6.92 -4.37 -14.21
C GLY A 12 6.97 -3.56 -15.51
N LYS A 13 5.85 -2.98 -15.97
CA LYS A 13 5.79 -2.20 -17.21
C LYS A 13 6.02 -0.72 -16.93
N ALA A 14 6.97 -0.11 -17.61
CA ALA A 14 7.30 1.31 -17.48
C ALA A 14 6.10 2.25 -17.71
N ASP A 15 5.19 1.90 -18.63
CA ASP A 15 3.98 2.69 -18.92
C ASP A 15 3.03 2.86 -17.73
N GLY A 16 3.12 1.98 -16.72
CA GLY A 16 2.37 2.08 -15.46
C GLY A 16 2.87 3.18 -14.52
N TRP A 17 4.13 3.60 -14.65
CA TRP A 17 4.86 4.44 -13.68
C TRP A 17 5.10 5.87 -14.18
N LYS A 18 4.11 6.50 -14.80
CA LYS A 18 4.22 7.92 -15.17
C LYS A 18 4.60 8.75 -13.95
N ASP A 19 5.54 9.69 -14.13
CA ASP A 19 6.03 10.61 -13.11
C ASP A 19 6.50 9.88 -11.83
N ASP A 20 7.29 8.80 -12.01
CA ASP A 20 7.83 7.97 -10.93
C ASP A 20 6.78 7.46 -9.92
N GLY A 21 5.54 7.27 -10.39
CA GLY A 21 4.41 6.81 -9.58
C GLY A 21 3.58 7.94 -8.96
N ASP A 22 3.89 9.19 -9.18
CA ASP A 22 3.17 10.35 -8.61
C ASP A 22 1.70 10.39 -9.02
N LYS A 23 1.34 9.86 -10.19
CA LYS A 23 -0.06 9.76 -10.63
C LYS A 23 -0.96 9.00 -9.65
N TRP A 24 -0.40 8.09 -8.84
CA TRP A 24 -1.16 7.34 -7.85
C TRP A 24 -1.62 8.22 -6.69
N SER A 25 -0.94 9.36 -6.49
CA SER A 25 -1.25 10.37 -5.49
C SER A 25 -2.17 11.49 -5.98
N GLU A 26 -2.66 11.45 -7.24
CA GLU A 26 -3.52 12.50 -7.82
C GLU A 26 -4.76 12.81 -6.98
N LYS A 27 -5.35 11.79 -6.34
CA LYS A 27 -6.52 11.96 -5.47
C LYS A 27 -6.23 12.85 -4.27
N TRP A 28 -4.98 12.89 -3.81
CA TRP A 28 -4.49 13.75 -2.72
C TRP A 28 -4.02 15.12 -3.21
N GLY A 29 -3.86 15.30 -4.53
CA GLY A 29 -3.25 16.51 -5.11
C GLY A 29 -1.75 16.41 -5.27
N GLY A 30 -1.20 15.20 -5.27
CA GLY A 30 0.20 14.88 -5.47
C GLY A 30 0.85 14.18 -4.28
N THR A 31 2.05 13.66 -4.52
CA THR A 31 2.78 12.81 -3.58
C THR A 31 3.17 13.54 -2.30
N GLU A 32 3.59 14.81 -2.39
CA GLU A 32 3.94 15.62 -1.20
C GLU A 32 2.74 15.85 -0.28
N LEU A 33 1.57 16.08 -0.87
CA LEU A 33 0.35 16.31 -0.09
C LEU A 33 -0.14 15.02 0.55
N GLU A 34 -0.10 13.89 -0.16
CA GLU A 34 -0.40 12.58 0.42
C GLU A 34 0.57 12.23 1.55
N TRP A 35 1.88 12.45 1.36
CA TRP A 35 2.87 12.26 2.41
C TRP A 35 2.55 13.08 3.65
N SER A 36 2.40 14.39 3.50
CA SER A 36 2.25 15.32 4.63
C SER A 36 0.92 15.20 5.37
N THR A 37 -0.15 14.82 4.67
CA THR A 37 -1.51 14.78 5.26
C THR A 37 -1.96 13.38 5.66
N SER A 38 -1.50 12.34 4.96
CA SER A 38 -1.99 10.97 5.18
C SER A 38 -0.93 10.04 5.78
N ILE A 39 0.30 10.04 5.27
CA ILE A 39 1.33 9.08 5.68
C ILE A 39 2.11 9.58 6.90
N PHE A 40 2.76 10.72 6.78
CA PHE A 40 3.64 11.25 7.83
C PHE A 40 2.96 11.40 9.20
N PRO A 41 1.72 11.88 9.32
CA PRO A 41 1.04 11.94 10.62
C PRO A 41 0.90 10.57 11.33
N ARG A 42 0.86 9.48 10.56
CA ARG A 42 0.72 8.10 11.08
C ARG A 42 2.05 7.49 11.50
N ILE A 43 3.15 7.89 10.86
CA ILE A 43 4.47 7.26 11.09
C ILE A 43 5.47 8.15 11.83
N ARG A 44 5.23 9.45 11.99
CA ARG A 44 6.17 10.42 12.56
C ARG A 44 6.71 10.06 13.95
N GLN A 45 5.96 9.27 14.72
CA GLN A 45 6.39 8.81 16.05
C GLN A 45 7.39 7.65 16.00
N PHE A 46 7.61 7.04 14.84
CA PHE A 46 8.53 5.92 14.63
C PHE A 46 9.81 6.33 13.92
N ILE A 47 9.90 7.56 13.43
CA ILE A 47 11.04 8.14 12.70
C ILE A 47 11.41 9.51 13.29
N PRO A 48 12.68 9.99 13.19
CA PRO A 48 13.81 9.35 12.51
C PRO A 48 14.40 8.15 13.27
N VAL A 49 15.07 7.25 12.53
CA VAL A 49 15.73 6.05 13.07
C VAL A 49 16.99 5.71 12.26
N PRO A 50 17.95 4.92 12.81
CA PRO A 50 19.16 4.55 12.07
C PRO A 50 18.86 3.80 10.77
N THR A 51 18.00 2.78 10.78
CA THR A 51 17.76 1.92 9.62
C THR A 51 16.28 1.76 9.30
N ILE A 52 15.90 2.12 8.08
CA ILE A 52 14.57 1.88 7.53
C ILE A 52 14.63 0.77 6.48
N LEU A 53 13.68 -0.17 6.54
CA LEU A 53 13.37 -1.13 5.49
C LEU A 53 12.09 -0.69 4.77
N GLU A 54 12.15 -0.44 3.47
CA GLU A 54 10.97 -0.22 2.63
C GLU A 54 10.69 -1.46 1.78
N ILE A 55 9.50 -2.02 1.91
CA ILE A 55 9.05 -3.19 1.13
C ILE A 55 8.15 -2.70 -0.02
N ALA A 56 8.51 -3.08 -1.24
CA ALA A 56 7.86 -2.74 -2.50
C ALA A 56 7.77 -1.23 -2.75
N PRO A 57 8.94 -0.54 -2.88
CA PRO A 57 9.02 0.91 -3.13
C PRO A 57 8.49 1.32 -4.51
N GLY A 58 8.35 0.40 -5.47
CA GLY A 58 8.09 0.72 -6.85
C GLY A 58 9.22 1.58 -7.45
N TYR A 59 8.89 2.73 -8.01
CA TYR A 59 9.87 3.72 -8.51
C TYR A 59 10.36 4.69 -7.43
N GLY A 60 10.17 4.34 -6.13
CA GLY A 60 10.68 5.13 -5.02
C GLY A 60 9.82 6.32 -4.63
N ARG A 61 8.49 6.21 -4.82
CA ARG A 61 7.53 7.27 -4.47
C ARG A 61 7.65 7.70 -3.00
N TRP A 62 7.83 6.77 -2.08
CA TRP A 62 7.97 7.04 -0.65
C TRP A 62 9.42 7.07 -0.19
N THR A 63 10.31 6.37 -0.88
CA THR A 63 11.76 6.37 -0.65
C THR A 63 12.30 7.80 -0.61
N GLN A 64 11.82 8.69 -1.50
CA GLN A 64 12.27 10.09 -1.58
C GLN A 64 12.07 10.87 -0.28
N PHE A 65 11.06 10.53 0.50
CA PHE A 65 10.81 11.14 1.81
C PHE A 65 11.51 10.38 2.93
N LEU A 66 11.38 9.04 2.95
CA LEU A 66 11.91 8.18 4.00
C LEU A 66 13.43 8.30 4.16
N LYS A 67 14.17 8.49 3.04
CA LYS A 67 15.62 8.66 3.05
C LYS A 67 16.11 9.83 3.93
N GLY A 68 15.28 10.85 4.14
CA GLY A 68 15.58 11.98 5.01
C GLY A 68 15.41 11.70 6.52
N PHE A 69 14.93 10.49 6.87
CA PHE A 69 14.64 10.10 8.26
C PHE A 69 15.45 8.90 8.73
N CYS A 70 16.54 8.54 8.02
CA CYS A 70 17.41 7.43 8.41
C CYS A 70 18.86 7.62 7.97
N GLU A 71 19.76 6.89 8.61
CA GLU A 71 21.16 6.79 8.21
C GLU A 71 21.37 5.73 7.12
N GLN A 72 20.48 4.73 7.07
CA GLN A 72 20.46 3.68 6.04
C GLN A 72 19.00 3.35 5.65
N LEU A 73 18.72 3.35 4.35
CA LEU A 73 17.47 2.87 3.78
C LEU A 73 17.74 1.64 2.92
N ILE A 74 17.04 0.55 3.24
CA ILE A 74 17.04 -0.68 2.45
C ILE A 74 15.69 -0.79 1.76
N ALA A 75 15.68 -0.73 0.43
CA ALA A 75 14.47 -0.82 -0.40
C ALA A 75 14.48 -2.17 -1.12
N VAL A 76 13.39 -2.93 -1.00
CA VAL A 76 13.29 -4.29 -1.56
C VAL A 76 12.04 -4.41 -2.41
N ASP A 77 12.21 -4.78 -3.68
CA ASP A 77 11.10 -4.96 -4.63
C ASP A 77 11.24 -6.26 -5.41
N VAL A 78 10.13 -6.83 -5.84
CA VAL A 78 10.10 -8.03 -6.68
C VAL A 78 10.42 -7.73 -8.14
N SER A 79 10.22 -6.49 -8.58
CA SER A 79 10.44 -6.04 -9.96
C SER A 79 11.87 -5.54 -10.16
N PRO A 80 12.68 -6.21 -11.01
CA PRO A 80 14.00 -5.71 -11.37
C PRO A 80 13.97 -4.30 -11.98
N ALA A 81 12.94 -3.98 -12.77
CA ALA A 81 12.77 -2.66 -13.38
C ALA A 81 12.54 -1.57 -12.31
N CYS A 82 11.74 -1.86 -11.29
CA CYS A 82 11.53 -0.93 -10.16
C CYS A 82 12.82 -0.69 -9.38
N VAL A 83 13.55 -1.76 -9.10
CA VAL A 83 14.84 -1.67 -8.39
C VAL A 83 15.87 -0.86 -9.18
N GLU A 84 15.98 -1.08 -10.48
CA GLU A 84 16.91 -0.32 -11.32
C GLU A 84 16.53 1.16 -11.37
N ARG A 85 15.25 1.47 -11.54
CA ARG A 85 14.77 2.86 -11.49
C ARG A 85 15.04 3.52 -10.15
N CYS A 86 14.85 2.81 -9.02
CA CYS A 86 15.22 3.33 -7.70
C CYS A 86 16.71 3.61 -7.58
N LYS A 87 17.59 2.72 -8.07
CA LYS A 87 19.04 2.95 -8.07
C LYS A 87 19.44 4.19 -8.86
N GLU A 88 18.84 4.38 -10.05
CA GLU A 88 19.06 5.57 -10.88
C GLU A 88 18.59 6.85 -10.14
N ARG A 89 17.36 6.82 -9.61
CA ARG A 89 16.75 7.96 -8.95
C ARG A 89 17.52 8.41 -7.71
N PHE A 90 18.07 7.46 -6.95
CA PHE A 90 18.79 7.73 -5.71
C PHE A 90 20.30 7.52 -5.81
N ALA A 91 20.87 7.62 -7.02
CA ALA A 91 22.30 7.45 -7.25
C ALA A 91 23.18 8.43 -6.45
N ALA A 92 22.64 9.60 -6.12
CA ALA A 92 23.31 10.60 -5.27
C ALA A 92 23.15 10.36 -3.75
N ASP A 93 22.37 9.35 -3.36
CA ASP A 93 22.04 9.04 -1.96
C ASP A 93 22.69 7.68 -1.57
N PRO A 94 23.99 7.60 -1.23
CA PRO A 94 24.71 6.34 -1.04
C PRO A 94 24.21 5.50 0.13
N HIS A 95 23.42 6.08 1.02
CA HIS A 95 22.76 5.40 2.14
C HIS A 95 21.46 4.67 1.73
N VAL A 96 20.98 4.87 0.49
CA VAL A 96 19.83 4.15 -0.08
C VAL A 96 20.32 2.95 -0.87
N ARG A 97 19.96 1.75 -0.45
CA ARG A 97 20.34 0.48 -1.07
C ARG A 97 19.10 -0.26 -1.57
N CYS A 98 19.09 -0.60 -2.86
CA CYS A 98 17.94 -1.24 -3.50
C CYS A 98 18.27 -2.67 -3.93
N TYR A 99 17.37 -3.62 -3.59
CA TYR A 99 17.53 -5.05 -3.83
C TYR A 99 16.32 -5.65 -4.53
N VAL A 100 16.56 -6.57 -5.44
CA VAL A 100 15.51 -7.42 -6.02
C VAL A 100 15.32 -8.63 -5.10
N ASN A 101 14.06 -8.99 -4.84
CA ASN A 101 13.72 -10.24 -4.16
C ASN A 101 12.80 -11.13 -5.02
N ASP A 102 12.38 -12.25 -4.47
CA ASP A 102 11.45 -13.21 -5.09
C ASP A 102 9.96 -12.90 -4.77
N GLY A 103 9.68 -11.73 -4.19
CA GLY A 103 8.35 -11.33 -3.73
C GLY A 103 7.98 -11.84 -2.33
N LYS A 104 8.86 -12.59 -1.66
CA LYS A 104 8.63 -13.17 -0.33
C LYS A 104 9.81 -13.01 0.62
N SER A 105 11.05 -12.97 0.09
CA SER A 105 12.26 -13.06 0.88
C SER A 105 12.83 -11.70 1.26
N LEU A 106 13.34 -11.61 2.48
CA LEU A 106 14.17 -10.52 3.00
C LEU A 106 15.58 -11.04 3.37
N ALA A 107 16.10 -12.04 2.64
CA ALA A 107 17.39 -12.69 2.92
C ALA A 107 18.59 -11.72 2.83
N MET A 108 18.45 -10.62 2.05
CA MET A 108 19.45 -9.55 1.92
C MET A 108 19.53 -8.63 3.14
N VAL A 109 18.58 -8.73 4.06
CA VAL A 109 18.50 -7.93 5.29
C VAL A 109 19.06 -8.75 6.45
N GLU A 110 19.96 -8.18 7.24
CA GLU A 110 20.51 -8.83 8.43
C GLU A 110 19.46 -8.95 9.55
N ASP A 111 19.58 -9.99 10.38
CA ASP A 111 18.69 -10.17 11.53
C ASP A 111 18.94 -9.07 12.57
N ARG A 112 17.87 -8.60 13.19
CA ARG A 112 17.89 -7.53 14.21
C ARG A 112 18.64 -6.27 13.78
N SER A 113 18.50 -5.90 12.49
CA SER A 113 19.14 -4.71 11.92
C SER A 113 18.18 -3.56 11.65
N ILE A 114 16.87 -3.82 11.61
CA ILE A 114 15.85 -2.86 11.21
C ILE A 114 15.22 -2.18 12.42
N ASP A 115 15.21 -0.84 12.41
CA ASP A 115 14.56 -0.01 13.41
C ASP A 115 13.11 0.34 13.03
N PHE A 116 12.84 0.50 11.72
CA PHE A 116 11.49 0.73 11.19
C PHE A 116 11.32 0.06 9.83
N ALA A 117 10.24 -0.71 9.66
CA ALA A 117 9.87 -1.24 8.36
C ALA A 117 8.61 -0.54 7.84
N PHE A 118 8.55 -0.29 6.54
CA PHE A 118 7.49 0.46 5.89
C PHE A 118 7.04 -0.20 4.59
N SER A 119 5.74 -0.25 4.36
CA SER A 119 5.15 -0.54 3.06
C SER A 119 3.82 0.18 2.92
N PHE A 120 3.63 0.89 1.81
CA PHE A 120 2.41 1.64 1.56
C PHE A 120 1.97 1.50 0.10
N ASP A 121 0.66 1.25 -0.10
CA ASP A 121 -0.03 1.11 -1.40
C ASP A 121 0.54 0.00 -2.31
N SER A 122 1.19 -1.01 -1.71
CA SER A 122 1.80 -2.14 -2.42
C SER A 122 1.28 -3.48 -1.91
N LEU A 123 1.33 -3.73 -0.58
CA LEU A 123 0.88 -5.01 -0.01
C LEU A 123 -0.66 -5.20 -0.07
N VAL A 124 -1.40 -4.20 -0.46
CA VAL A 124 -2.84 -4.29 -0.75
C VAL A 124 -3.14 -5.25 -1.91
N HIS A 125 -2.15 -5.48 -2.77
CA HIS A 125 -2.22 -6.38 -3.94
C HIS A 125 -1.63 -7.77 -3.66
N VAL A 126 -1.26 -8.07 -2.40
CA VAL A 126 -0.49 -9.26 -2.03
C VAL A 126 -1.33 -10.17 -1.14
N GLU A 127 -1.43 -11.44 -1.53
CA GLU A 127 -2.23 -12.45 -0.82
C GLU A 127 -1.63 -12.80 0.55
N ALA A 128 -2.46 -13.36 1.43
CA ALA A 128 -2.15 -13.57 2.84
C ALA A 128 -0.92 -14.45 3.10
N ASP A 129 -0.66 -15.44 2.25
CA ASP A 129 0.50 -16.34 2.37
C ASP A 129 1.83 -15.62 2.15
N ILE A 130 1.86 -14.67 1.21
CA ILE A 130 3.03 -13.83 0.95
C ILE A 130 3.26 -12.84 2.10
N ILE A 131 2.19 -12.21 2.59
CA ILE A 131 2.28 -11.31 3.75
C ILE A 131 2.74 -12.08 4.99
N ALA A 132 2.24 -13.30 5.22
CA ALA A 132 2.71 -14.15 6.32
C ALA A 132 4.21 -14.47 6.20
N ALA A 133 4.72 -14.72 4.98
CA ALA A 133 6.14 -14.94 4.75
C ALA A 133 7.01 -13.68 5.05
N TYR A 134 6.50 -12.48 4.72
CA TYR A 134 7.17 -11.24 5.13
C TYR A 134 7.12 -11.02 6.64
N LEU A 135 5.99 -11.29 7.29
CA LEU A 135 5.86 -11.14 8.75
C LEU A 135 6.78 -12.09 9.51
N ASP A 136 6.89 -13.36 9.08
CA ASP A 136 7.84 -14.33 9.66
C ASP A 136 9.27 -13.79 9.63
N GLN A 137 9.68 -13.20 8.51
CA GLN A 137 11.01 -12.62 8.39
C GLN A 137 11.14 -11.31 9.18
N LEU A 138 10.13 -10.43 9.16
CA LEU A 138 10.14 -9.21 9.98
C LEU A 138 10.29 -9.51 11.46
N GLY A 139 9.74 -10.64 11.96
CA GLY A 139 9.96 -11.11 13.33
C GLY A 139 11.42 -11.32 13.68
N ARG A 140 12.26 -11.67 12.70
CA ARG A 140 13.72 -11.85 12.86
C ARG A 140 14.52 -10.58 12.55
N LYS A 141 14.08 -9.78 11.55
CA LYS A 141 14.80 -8.61 11.02
C LYS A 141 14.66 -7.37 11.90
N LEU A 142 13.50 -7.20 12.53
CA LEU A 142 13.24 -6.09 13.42
C LEU A 142 14.05 -6.21 14.71
N LYS A 143 14.62 -5.10 15.15
CA LYS A 143 15.23 -4.97 16.49
C LYS A 143 14.16 -5.07 17.58
N PRO A 144 14.51 -5.49 18.81
CA PRO A 144 13.62 -5.34 19.96
C PRO A 144 13.16 -3.88 20.10
N GLY A 145 11.83 -3.66 20.18
CA GLY A 145 11.24 -2.32 20.28
C GLY A 145 11.08 -1.57 18.94
N ALA A 146 11.54 -2.15 17.84
CA ALA A 146 11.29 -1.63 16.49
C ALA A 146 9.84 -1.82 16.05
N PHE A 147 9.43 -1.08 15.01
CA PHE A 147 8.07 -1.13 14.49
C PHE A 147 8.05 -1.37 12.98
N ALA A 148 6.93 -1.91 12.49
CA ALA A 148 6.61 -1.89 11.07
C ALA A 148 5.24 -1.24 10.87
N PHE A 149 5.14 -0.42 9.81
CA PHE A 149 3.88 0.16 9.31
C PHE A 149 3.56 -0.46 7.96
N LEU A 150 2.43 -1.17 7.87
CA LEU A 150 2.07 -1.96 6.72
C LEU A 150 0.66 -1.58 6.24
N HIS A 151 0.57 -1.11 4.99
CA HIS A 151 -0.71 -0.90 4.31
C HIS A 151 -1.07 -2.15 3.50
N HIS A 152 -2.15 -2.82 3.88
CA HIS A 152 -2.60 -4.06 3.27
C HIS A 152 -4.11 -4.08 3.03
N SER A 153 -4.58 -5.03 2.22
CA SER A 153 -6.01 -5.22 1.96
C SER A 153 -6.77 -5.64 3.22
N ASN A 154 -8.00 -5.18 3.34
CA ASN A 154 -9.00 -5.71 4.29
C ASN A 154 -10.21 -6.32 3.57
N LEU A 155 -10.06 -6.60 2.27
CA LEU A 155 -11.15 -7.09 1.43
C LEU A 155 -11.69 -8.44 1.89
N GLY A 156 -10.84 -9.30 2.47
CA GLY A 156 -11.24 -10.59 3.05
C GLY A 156 -12.31 -10.50 4.14
N ALA A 157 -12.43 -9.35 4.83
CA ALA A 157 -13.51 -9.12 5.81
C ALA A 157 -14.89 -9.03 5.15
N TYR A 158 -14.94 -8.81 3.84
CA TYR A 158 -16.17 -8.66 3.04
C TYR A 158 -16.42 -9.86 2.11
N SER A 159 -15.76 -10.99 2.31
CA SER A 159 -15.85 -12.17 1.43
C SER A 159 -17.29 -12.65 1.18
N ASN A 160 -18.17 -12.47 2.15
CA ASN A 160 -19.60 -12.84 2.05
C ASN A 160 -20.47 -11.77 1.37
N SER A 161 -19.95 -10.52 1.20
CA SER A 161 -20.69 -9.38 0.65
C SER A 161 -20.46 -9.18 -0.85
N ILE A 162 -19.51 -9.88 -1.44
CA ILE A 162 -18.97 -9.64 -2.79
C ILE A 162 -19.60 -10.55 -3.87
N TRP A 163 -20.79 -11.02 -3.69
CA TRP A 163 -21.42 -11.89 -4.71
C TRP A 163 -21.71 -11.20 -6.06
N LEU A 164 -21.94 -9.91 -6.09
CA LEU A 164 -22.27 -9.19 -7.32
C LEU A 164 -21.07 -8.82 -8.20
N PRO A 165 -19.91 -8.36 -7.70
CA PRO A 165 -18.79 -7.94 -8.55
C PRO A 165 -18.08 -9.07 -9.28
N LYS A 166 -17.96 -10.27 -8.68
CA LYS A 166 -17.31 -11.43 -9.34
C LYS A 166 -17.99 -11.86 -10.65
N ALA A 167 -19.30 -11.68 -10.75
CA ALA A 167 -20.05 -12.02 -11.95
C ALA A 167 -19.95 -10.95 -13.06
N ILE A 168 -19.58 -9.71 -12.71
CA ILE A 168 -19.63 -8.56 -13.61
C ILE A 168 -18.23 -8.07 -14.00
N GLY A 169 -17.21 -8.36 -13.19
CA GLY A 169 -15.86 -7.77 -13.24
C GLY A 169 -14.75 -8.65 -13.80
N ARG A 170 -15.01 -9.81 -14.43
CA ARG A 170 -13.97 -10.50 -15.18
C ARG A 170 -13.57 -9.66 -16.37
N GLN A 171 -12.52 -8.86 -16.22
CA GLN A 171 -11.80 -8.28 -17.32
C GLN A 171 -11.27 -9.42 -18.19
N GLN A 172 -11.76 -9.51 -19.43
CA GLN A 172 -11.08 -10.32 -20.42
C GLN A 172 -9.68 -9.72 -20.67
N PRO A 173 -8.65 -10.55 -20.85
CA PRO A 173 -7.32 -10.05 -21.19
C PRO A 173 -7.45 -9.18 -22.45
N ILE A 174 -6.85 -8.00 -22.42
CA ILE A 174 -6.77 -7.07 -23.54
C ILE A 174 -6.02 -7.80 -24.66
N GLY A 175 -6.74 -8.20 -25.70
CA GLY A 175 -6.13 -8.77 -26.90
C GLY A 175 -5.24 -7.74 -27.58
N ALA A 176 -4.13 -8.19 -28.16
CA ALA A 176 -3.03 -7.39 -28.68
C ALA A 176 -3.38 -6.50 -29.90
N ASN A 177 -4.64 -6.39 -30.34
CA ASN A 177 -5.00 -5.58 -31.49
C ASN A 177 -6.39 -4.94 -31.31
N GLY A 178 -6.43 -3.62 -31.24
CA GLY A 178 -7.59 -2.78 -31.46
C GLY A 178 -8.60 -2.78 -30.32
N GLY A 179 -8.83 -1.62 -29.69
CA GLY A 179 -9.79 -1.49 -28.59
C GLY A 179 -11.19 -1.95 -28.98
N PRO A 180 -11.87 -2.76 -28.15
CA PRO A 180 -13.22 -3.19 -28.43
C PRO A 180 -14.16 -1.98 -28.36
N GLN A 181 -14.97 -1.77 -29.40
CA GLN A 181 -16.14 -0.91 -29.31
C GLN A 181 -17.04 -1.43 -28.19
N MET A 182 -17.08 -0.69 -27.10
CA MET A 182 -17.86 -1.05 -25.92
C MET A 182 -19.34 -1.04 -26.30
N SER A 183 -20.02 -2.19 -26.23
CA SER A 183 -21.43 -2.27 -26.54
C SER A 183 -22.26 -1.32 -25.66
N ARG A 184 -23.35 -0.75 -26.18
CA ARG A 184 -24.28 0.13 -25.43
C ARG A 184 -24.74 -0.51 -24.12
N SER A 185 -24.91 -1.83 -24.09
CA SER A 185 -25.29 -2.59 -22.88
C SER A 185 -24.17 -2.63 -21.83
N LEU A 186 -22.90 -2.73 -22.26
CA LEU A 186 -21.75 -2.69 -21.36
C LEU A 186 -21.55 -1.29 -20.78
N TRP A 187 -21.76 -0.25 -21.58
CA TRP A 187 -21.70 1.15 -21.13
C TRP A 187 -22.81 1.47 -20.11
N LEU A 188 -24.06 1.03 -20.35
CA LEU A 188 -25.16 1.19 -19.41
C LEU A 188 -24.93 0.45 -18.09
N ARG A 189 -24.39 -0.78 -18.15
CA ARG A 189 -24.01 -1.56 -16.96
C ARG A 189 -22.92 -0.85 -16.16
N ARG A 190 -21.89 -0.31 -16.83
CA ARG A 190 -20.80 0.44 -16.19
C ARG A 190 -21.30 1.71 -15.50
N ARG A 191 -22.21 2.45 -16.16
CA ARG A 191 -22.83 3.66 -15.59
C ARG A 191 -23.76 3.34 -14.40
N MET A 192 -24.46 2.22 -14.45
CA MET A 192 -25.30 1.76 -13.34
C MET A 192 -24.44 1.30 -12.14
N LEU A 193 -23.36 0.57 -12.41
CA LEU A 193 -22.39 0.16 -11.38
C LEU A 193 -21.71 1.38 -10.75
N SER A 194 -21.30 2.38 -11.52
CA SER A 194 -20.76 3.64 -10.99
C SER A 194 -21.73 4.29 -10.01
N LYS A 195 -23.00 4.43 -10.37
CA LYS A 195 -24.02 4.99 -9.47
C LYS A 195 -24.24 4.15 -8.21
N LEU A 196 -24.22 2.81 -8.35
CA LEU A 196 -24.35 1.91 -7.19
C LEU A 196 -23.11 1.99 -6.27
N THR A 197 -21.93 2.23 -6.84
CA THR A 197 -20.70 2.50 -6.10
C THR A 197 -20.79 3.85 -5.38
N ASP A 198 -21.24 4.90 -6.07
CA ASP A 198 -21.44 6.23 -5.50
C ASP A 198 -22.46 6.22 -4.34
N TRP A 199 -23.43 5.30 -4.38
CA TRP A 199 -24.40 5.07 -3.31
C TRP A 199 -23.90 4.11 -2.22
N GLY A 200 -22.67 3.59 -2.35
CA GLY A 200 -22.09 2.64 -1.40
C GLY A 200 -22.75 1.26 -1.39
N LEU A 201 -23.52 0.93 -2.43
CA LEU A 201 -24.22 -0.35 -2.55
C LEU A 201 -23.36 -1.43 -3.23
N VAL A 202 -22.36 -1.03 -3.99
CA VAL A 202 -21.39 -1.93 -4.67
C VAL A 202 -20.01 -1.31 -4.53
N ASN A 203 -19.04 -2.11 -4.13
CA ASN A 203 -17.65 -1.70 -4.10
C ASN A 203 -16.94 -2.19 -5.37
N THR A 204 -16.23 -1.28 -6.06
CA THR A 204 -15.31 -1.65 -7.13
C THR A 204 -13.94 -1.86 -6.54
N PHE A 205 -13.35 -3.02 -6.78
CA PHE A 205 -12.08 -3.42 -6.19
C PHE A 205 -11.00 -3.35 -7.26
N ASP A 206 -10.06 -2.43 -7.09
CA ASP A 206 -8.89 -2.32 -7.95
C ASP A 206 -7.81 -3.30 -7.46
N ASN A 207 -7.89 -4.56 -7.89
CA ASN A 207 -6.85 -5.60 -7.67
C ASN A 207 -6.43 -5.81 -6.20
N ARG A 208 -7.33 -5.63 -5.22
CA ARG A 208 -7.05 -5.92 -3.80
C ARG A 208 -7.02 -7.43 -3.55
N ALA A 209 -6.15 -7.86 -2.64
CA ALA A 209 -6.07 -9.25 -2.20
C ALA A 209 -7.34 -9.64 -1.43
N GLU A 210 -8.00 -10.71 -1.89
CA GLU A 210 -9.26 -11.20 -1.29
C GLU A 210 -9.02 -12.09 -0.06
N SER A 211 -7.85 -12.71 0.07
CA SER A 211 -7.51 -13.56 1.22
C SER A 211 -7.10 -12.75 2.45
N MET A 212 -6.83 -11.44 2.29
CA MET A 212 -6.26 -10.60 3.35
C MET A 212 -7.31 -9.79 4.07
N SER A 213 -7.18 -9.72 5.39
CA SER A 213 -7.99 -8.87 6.26
C SER A 213 -7.19 -8.44 7.50
N ALA A 214 -7.71 -7.45 8.24
CA ALA A 214 -7.13 -7.04 9.51
C ALA A 214 -7.00 -8.19 10.52
N LYS A 215 -7.99 -9.12 10.53
CA LYS A 215 -7.95 -10.32 11.38
C LYS A 215 -6.85 -11.28 10.94
N VAL A 216 -6.76 -11.59 9.66
CA VAL A 216 -5.75 -12.50 9.09
C VAL A 216 -4.34 -11.99 9.37
N LEU A 217 -4.10 -10.66 9.26
CA LEU A 217 -2.81 -10.09 9.61
C LEU A 217 -2.46 -10.32 11.08
N ARG A 218 -3.39 -10.12 12.01
CA ARG A 218 -3.13 -10.38 13.44
C ARG A 218 -2.73 -11.82 13.71
N GLU A 219 -3.46 -12.77 13.10
CA GLU A 219 -3.17 -14.20 13.23
C GLU A 219 -1.77 -14.56 12.68
N ALA A 220 -1.40 -13.94 11.54
CA ALA A 220 -0.07 -14.11 10.97
C ALA A 220 1.03 -13.45 11.81
N CYS A 221 0.78 -12.28 12.42
CA CYS A 221 1.70 -11.65 13.39
C CYS A 221 1.94 -12.58 14.58
N ASP A 222 0.87 -13.16 15.14
CA ASP A 222 0.97 -14.08 16.27
C ASP A 222 1.85 -15.30 15.96
N ALA A 223 1.68 -15.88 14.76
CA ALA A 223 2.49 -16.99 14.29
C ALA A 223 3.97 -16.61 14.07
N ALA A 224 4.23 -15.35 13.69
CA ALA A 224 5.56 -14.81 13.40
C ALA A 224 6.31 -14.27 14.64
N GLY A 225 5.75 -14.40 15.85
CA GLY A 225 6.35 -13.80 17.06
C GLY A 225 6.28 -12.28 17.10
N LEU A 226 5.36 -11.69 16.33
CA LEU A 226 5.06 -10.26 16.31
C LEU A 226 3.78 -9.98 17.11
N GLU A 227 3.61 -8.72 17.49
CA GLU A 227 2.40 -8.17 18.10
C GLU A 227 1.83 -7.06 17.22
N CYS A 228 0.57 -7.16 16.84
CA CYS A 228 -0.15 -6.08 16.18
C CYS A 228 -0.62 -5.08 17.25
N ARG A 229 -0.09 -3.85 17.21
CA ARG A 229 -0.34 -2.80 18.23
C ARG A 229 -1.52 -1.91 17.89
N ALA A 230 -1.71 -1.63 16.60
CA ALA A 230 -2.79 -0.77 16.13
C ALA A 230 -3.21 -1.15 14.69
N GLN A 231 -4.48 -0.96 14.40
CA GLN A 231 -5.04 -1.09 13.06
C GLN A 231 -5.99 0.07 12.80
N GLU A 232 -5.83 0.72 11.65
CA GLU A 232 -6.77 1.69 11.12
C GLU A 232 -7.41 1.09 9.86
N LEU A 233 -8.71 0.82 9.92
CA LEU A 233 -9.48 0.35 8.78
C LEU A 233 -9.96 1.56 7.99
N VAL A 234 -9.67 1.59 6.70
CA VAL A 234 -9.91 2.77 5.86
C VAL A 234 -10.69 2.44 4.60
N ASN A 235 -11.46 3.41 4.11
CA ASN A 235 -11.99 3.39 2.76
C ASN A 235 -10.92 3.94 1.80
N TRP A 236 -10.59 3.18 0.77
CA TRP A 236 -9.68 3.65 -0.30
C TRP A 236 -10.43 4.21 -1.51
N ASN A 237 -11.70 3.89 -1.61
CA ASN A 237 -12.63 4.42 -2.58
C ASN A 237 -13.64 5.33 -1.87
N HIS A 238 -14.37 6.17 -2.60
CA HIS A 238 -15.47 7.00 -2.03
C HIS A 238 -16.64 6.18 -1.46
N GLY A 239 -16.51 4.83 -1.40
CA GLY A 239 -17.47 3.92 -0.76
C GLY A 239 -17.33 3.90 0.76
N ARG A 240 -18.32 3.28 1.42
CA ARG A 240 -18.36 3.13 2.88
C ARG A 240 -17.60 1.90 3.40
N SER A 241 -17.16 1.01 2.52
CA SER A 241 -16.46 -0.20 2.93
C SER A 241 -15.01 0.09 3.25
N LEU A 242 -14.57 -0.42 4.39
CA LEU A 242 -13.20 -0.26 4.90
C LEU A 242 -12.32 -1.37 4.31
N ILE A 243 -12.02 -1.24 3.01
CA ILE A 243 -11.37 -2.28 2.20
C ILE A 243 -9.86 -2.39 2.38
N ASP A 244 -9.25 -1.39 2.99
CA ASP A 244 -7.83 -1.35 3.28
C ASP A 244 -7.58 -1.19 4.79
N CYS A 245 -6.38 -1.54 5.23
CA CYS A 245 -5.97 -1.45 6.62
C CYS A 245 -4.53 -0.99 6.73
N PHE A 246 -4.29 -0.03 7.62
CA PHE A 246 -2.95 0.31 8.10
C PHE A 246 -2.70 -0.42 9.42
N SER A 247 -1.66 -1.24 9.46
CA SER A 247 -1.30 -1.99 10.66
C SER A 247 0.07 -1.59 11.19
N VAL A 248 0.17 -1.40 12.49
CA VAL A 248 1.44 -1.20 13.20
C VAL A 248 1.76 -2.47 13.96
N VAL A 249 2.91 -3.06 13.67
CA VAL A 249 3.38 -4.28 14.29
C VAL A 249 4.77 -4.10 14.92
N THR A 250 5.09 -4.91 15.93
CA THR A 250 6.39 -4.89 16.65
C THR A 250 6.75 -6.30 17.07
N PRO A 251 8.03 -6.64 17.30
CA PRO A 251 8.39 -7.89 17.94
C PRO A 251 7.71 -8.05 19.31
N ALA A 252 7.19 -9.25 19.58
CA ALA A 252 6.50 -9.52 20.85
C ALA A 252 7.48 -9.44 22.04
N GLY A 253 7.13 -8.62 23.05
CA GLY A 253 7.99 -8.33 24.20
C GLY A 253 7.90 -9.32 25.36
N GLY A 254 7.33 -10.50 25.17
CA GLY A 254 7.20 -11.53 26.24
C GLY A 254 6.19 -11.20 27.35
N GLN A 255 5.59 -10.02 27.35
CA GLN A 255 4.49 -9.66 28.25
C GLN A 255 3.15 -10.13 27.68
N SER A 256 2.11 -10.15 28.55
CA SER A 256 0.75 -10.48 28.11
C SER A 256 0.33 -9.63 26.88
N ARG A 257 0.00 -10.30 25.78
CA ARG A 257 -0.44 -9.66 24.56
C ARG A 257 -1.70 -8.85 24.81
N ARG A 258 -1.69 -7.60 24.41
CA ARG A 258 -2.87 -6.72 24.45
C ARG A 258 -3.57 -6.74 23.12
N PRO A 259 -4.92 -6.66 23.07
CA PRO A 259 -5.62 -6.48 21.81
C PRO A 259 -5.15 -5.16 21.15
N PRO A 260 -5.04 -5.14 19.82
CA PRO A 260 -4.64 -3.92 19.11
C PRO A 260 -5.66 -2.81 19.31
N ARG A 261 -5.20 -1.57 19.31
CA ARG A 261 -6.09 -0.41 19.17
C ARG A 261 -6.67 -0.43 17.76
N LEU A 262 -7.98 -0.37 17.66
CA LEU A 262 -8.70 -0.36 16.38
C LEU A 262 -9.34 1.00 16.16
N LEU A 263 -9.15 1.57 14.96
CA LEU A 263 -9.83 2.75 14.47
C LEU A 263 -10.52 2.40 13.14
N GLU A 264 -11.80 2.66 13.03
CA GLU A 264 -12.53 2.66 11.76
C GLU A 264 -12.56 4.09 11.21
N ASN A 265 -11.96 4.30 10.04
CA ASN A 265 -11.89 5.60 9.37
C ASN A 265 -12.54 5.52 7.98
N PRO A 266 -13.86 5.67 7.88
CA PRO A 266 -14.57 5.71 6.61
C PRO A 266 -14.38 7.05 5.85
N HIS A 267 -13.57 7.97 6.38
CA HIS A 267 -13.41 9.34 5.88
C HIS A 267 -12.01 9.64 5.32
N LEU A 268 -11.13 8.62 5.16
CA LEU A 268 -9.77 8.84 4.63
C LEU A 268 -9.80 9.57 3.29
N MET A 269 -10.71 9.18 2.39
CA MET A 269 -10.82 9.82 1.07
C MET A 269 -11.42 11.23 1.12
N ASP A 270 -12.30 11.49 2.08
CA ASP A 270 -12.85 12.84 2.33
C ASP A 270 -11.76 13.76 2.91
N GLU A 271 -10.88 13.22 3.77
CA GLU A 271 -9.71 13.94 4.31
C GLU A 271 -8.75 14.31 3.18
N ALA A 272 -8.45 13.36 2.28
CA ALA A 272 -7.60 13.57 1.11
C ALA A 272 -8.18 14.66 0.18
N GLU A 273 -9.47 14.57 -0.16
CA GLU A 273 -10.12 15.55 -1.02
C GLU A 273 -10.13 16.96 -0.38
N ARG A 274 -10.38 17.04 0.92
CA ARG A 274 -10.34 18.31 1.64
C ARG A 274 -8.96 18.94 1.62
N ALA A 275 -7.92 18.16 1.86
CA ALA A 275 -6.53 18.62 1.80
C ALA A 275 -6.18 19.14 0.39
N ARG A 276 -6.55 18.39 -0.65
CA ARG A 276 -6.35 18.78 -2.07
C ARG A 276 -7.05 20.09 -2.39
N ARG A 277 -8.34 20.21 -2.09
CA ARG A 277 -9.12 21.45 -2.34
C ARG A 277 -8.55 22.65 -1.60
N THR A 278 -8.05 22.44 -0.39
CA THR A 278 -7.40 23.51 0.39
C THR A 278 -6.13 23.97 -0.32
N ALA A 279 -5.27 23.05 -0.76
CA ALA A 279 -4.05 23.37 -1.48
C ALA A 279 -4.35 24.10 -2.81
N GLU A 280 -5.34 23.66 -3.58
CA GLU A 280 -5.78 24.30 -4.83
C GLU A 280 -6.27 25.74 -4.60
N LEU A 281 -7.03 25.98 -3.50
CA LEU A 281 -7.51 27.31 -3.15
C LEU A 281 -6.34 28.29 -2.96
N TYR A 282 -5.34 27.91 -2.17
CA TYR A 282 -4.20 28.79 -1.89
C TYR A 282 -3.26 28.92 -3.08
N HIS A 283 -3.11 27.87 -3.89
CA HIS A 283 -2.36 27.97 -5.14
C HIS A 283 -2.99 28.96 -6.12
N SER A 284 -4.31 28.92 -6.30
CA SER A 284 -5.04 29.84 -7.18
C SER A 284 -5.02 31.29 -6.68
N ALA A 285 -4.90 31.51 -5.37
CA ALA A 285 -4.75 32.85 -4.80
C ALA A 285 -3.40 33.52 -5.13
N ARG A 286 -2.34 32.68 -5.34
CA ARG A 286 -1.00 33.16 -5.70
C ARG A 286 -0.87 33.54 -7.18
N SER A 287 -1.66 32.95 -8.07
CA SER A 287 -1.58 33.12 -9.53
C SER A 287 -2.49 34.24 -10.07
N ARG A 288 -3.04 35.11 -9.22
CA ARG A 288 -3.90 36.24 -9.61
C ARG A 288 -3.18 37.61 -9.70
N ASP A 289 -1.85 37.57 -9.82
CA ASP A 289 -1.06 38.77 -10.11
C ASP A 289 -0.58 38.82 -11.57
#